data_daee1661b6581d7752ce83b2c15e4088
#
_entry.id   daee1661b6581d7752ce83b2c15e4088
#
_cell.length_a   1.000
_cell.length_b   1.000
_cell.length_c   1.000
_cell.angle_alpha   90.00
_cell.angle_beta   90.00
_cell.angle_gamma   90.00
#
_symmetry.space_group_name_H-M   'P 1'
#
loop_
_entity.id
_entity.type
_entity.pdbx_description
1 polymer ?
#
loop_
_entity_poly.entity_id
_entity_poly.type
_entity_poly.pdbx_seq_one_letter_code
_entity_poly.pdbx_strand_id
1 'polypeptide(L)'
;RLVNEKDKDGESFYFEVNGVPMFAKGANYIPQDALLTNVTTERYQTLFRDIKEANMNVIRVWGGGTYEDDRFYDLADENGILVWQDFMFACTPYPSDPTFLKRVEAEACYNIRRLRNHASLAMWCGNNEILEALKYWGFDKKFTPEIYQEMFQGYDKLFHQLLPTKVKELDADRFYIHSSPYLANWGRPESWGIGDSHNWGVWYGQKTFESLDTDLPRFMSEFGFQSFPEMKTIATFAAPEDYQIESEVMNAHQKSSIGNALIRTYMERDYIIPEKFEDFVYVGLVLQGQGIRHGLEAHRRNRPYCMGTLYWQLNDSWPVVSWSSIDYYGNWKALHYQAKRAFAPILINPIQQNDSLNIYLISDCPDTKDHMTLEMRVTDFDGKKQGKPIQLKPLAIPANSSQCVYRMKVESWLSSKEQQRHCFMQLTLKDKSGNTVAETVHFFRKTKDLLLPKTTVSCKIKQKDGVCELTLLSPCLVKDVFIEIPLQGARFSDNFFDLLPGERKTVVITSPQIKKGEELPLTIKHIRETYN
;
A
#
# COMPACT_ATOMS: atom_id res chain seq x y z
N ARG A 1 19.60 -3.28 12.10
CA ARG A 1 19.88 -1.84 12.31
C ARG A 1 19.35 -0.99 11.19
N LEU A 2 19.10 0.29 11.44
CA LEU A 2 18.95 1.30 10.40
C LEU A 2 20.32 1.79 9.96
N VAL A 3 20.52 1.99 8.66
CA VAL A 3 21.72 2.58 8.06
C VAL A 3 21.34 3.94 7.48
N ASN A 4 22.00 4.98 7.96
CA ASN A 4 21.86 6.37 7.52
C ASN A 4 23.26 6.95 7.34
N GLU A 5 23.80 6.84 6.15
CA GLU A 5 25.18 7.22 5.81
C GLU A 5 25.19 8.16 4.61
N LYS A 6 26.12 9.10 4.61
CA LYS A 6 26.34 10.00 3.47
C LYS A 6 26.90 9.22 2.29
N ASP A 7 26.32 9.41 1.12
CA ASP A 7 26.78 8.88 -0.15
C ASP A 7 26.76 9.95 -1.25
N LYS A 8 27.04 9.54 -2.50
CA LYS A 8 27.06 10.47 -3.66
C LYS A 8 25.70 11.09 -3.97
N ASP A 9 24.61 10.47 -3.52
CA ASP A 9 23.23 10.85 -3.80
C ASP A 9 22.54 11.53 -2.59
N GLY A 10 23.26 11.73 -1.47
CA GLY A 10 22.79 12.38 -0.25
C GLY A 10 23.04 11.57 1.02
N GLU A 11 21.99 11.14 1.71
CA GLU A 11 22.06 10.26 2.89
C GLU A 11 21.15 9.05 2.70
N SER A 12 21.73 7.85 2.78
CA SER A 12 20.98 6.60 2.69
C SER A 12 19.99 6.46 3.85
N PHE A 13 18.93 5.68 3.64
CA PHE A 13 17.99 5.32 4.69
C PHE A 13 17.43 3.92 4.42
N TYR A 14 17.96 2.90 5.11
CA TYR A 14 17.51 1.52 4.90
C TYR A 14 17.77 0.63 6.11
N PHE A 15 16.99 -0.43 6.23
CA PHE A 15 17.20 -1.45 7.25
C PHE A 15 18.20 -2.51 6.76
N GLU A 16 19.07 -2.93 7.66
CA GLU A 16 19.97 -4.05 7.50
C GLU A 16 19.65 -5.13 8.54
N VAL A 17 19.41 -6.34 8.08
CA VAL A 17 19.11 -7.50 8.91
C VAL A 17 20.21 -8.53 8.70
N ASN A 18 20.92 -8.90 9.78
CA ASN A 18 22.05 -9.86 9.72
C ASN A 18 23.12 -9.48 8.69
N GLY A 19 23.42 -8.20 8.54
CA GLY A 19 24.41 -7.69 7.59
C GLY A 19 23.91 -7.61 6.13
N VAL A 20 22.63 -7.88 5.87
CA VAL A 20 22.05 -7.81 4.53
C VAL A 20 21.11 -6.63 4.42
N PRO A 21 21.34 -5.68 3.48
CA PRO A 21 20.39 -4.61 3.18
C PRO A 21 19.04 -5.17 2.75
N MET A 22 17.97 -4.71 3.37
CA MET A 22 16.61 -5.16 3.13
C MET A 22 15.76 -4.03 2.54
N PHE A 23 15.00 -4.30 1.49
CA PHE A 23 13.95 -3.39 1.05
C PHE A 23 12.76 -3.47 2.01
N ALA A 24 12.43 -2.36 2.67
CA ALA A 24 11.29 -2.27 3.57
C ALA A 24 9.97 -2.21 2.79
N LYS A 25 9.07 -3.16 3.07
CA LYS A 25 7.74 -3.29 2.46
C LYS A 25 6.69 -3.28 3.55
N GLY A 26 5.81 -2.31 3.56
CA GLY A 26 4.83 -2.25 4.62
C GLY A 26 3.84 -1.09 4.54
N ALA A 27 3.32 -0.73 5.70
CA ALA A 27 2.34 0.33 5.84
C ALA A 27 2.43 1.01 7.21
N ASN A 28 1.73 2.14 7.32
CA ASN A 28 1.54 2.85 8.58
C ASN A 28 0.34 2.24 9.33
N TYR A 29 0.56 1.86 10.57
CA TYR A 29 -0.44 1.30 11.46
C TYR A 29 -1.01 2.37 12.39
N ILE A 30 -2.33 2.37 12.55
CA ILE A 30 -3.07 3.15 13.55
C ILE A 30 -3.82 2.20 14.49
N PRO A 31 -4.27 2.64 15.69
CA PRO A 31 -5.04 1.79 16.59
C PRO A 31 -6.23 1.13 15.88
N GLN A 32 -6.47 -0.16 16.16
CA GLN A 32 -7.50 -0.95 15.48
C GLN A 32 -8.93 -0.61 15.90
N ASP A 33 -9.08 0.12 17.00
CA ASP A 33 -10.38 0.54 17.53
C ASP A 33 -10.23 1.87 18.27
N ALA A 34 -11.24 2.72 18.21
CA ALA A 34 -11.31 3.96 18.99
C ALA A 34 -11.36 3.68 20.51
N LEU A 35 -11.90 2.53 20.90
CA LEU A 35 -11.90 1.99 22.26
C LEU A 35 -10.92 0.83 22.34
N LEU A 36 -9.70 1.08 22.79
CA LEU A 36 -8.59 0.10 22.79
C LEU A 36 -8.93 -1.23 23.46
N THR A 37 -9.83 -1.23 24.45
CA THR A 37 -10.30 -2.44 25.13
C THR A 37 -11.06 -3.41 24.23
N ASN A 38 -11.51 -2.98 23.05
CA ASN A 38 -12.17 -3.83 22.06
C ASN A 38 -11.17 -4.60 21.20
N VAL A 39 -9.87 -4.28 21.29
CA VAL A 39 -8.84 -4.98 20.50
C VAL A 39 -8.47 -6.29 21.19
N THR A 40 -9.04 -7.37 20.69
CA THR A 40 -8.81 -8.74 21.22
C THR A 40 -7.51 -9.34 20.70
N THR A 41 -7.07 -10.44 21.30
CA THR A 41 -5.92 -11.20 20.81
C THR A 41 -6.14 -11.69 19.37
N GLU A 42 -7.35 -12.12 19.04
CA GLU A 42 -7.73 -12.60 17.70
C GLU A 42 -7.64 -11.48 16.65
N ARG A 43 -7.97 -10.23 17.02
CA ARG A 43 -7.79 -9.08 16.12
C ARG A 43 -6.31 -8.82 15.81
N TYR A 44 -5.43 -8.88 16.82
CA TYR A 44 -3.98 -8.78 16.60
C TYR A 44 -3.46 -9.95 15.75
N GLN A 45 -3.84 -11.19 16.05
CA GLN A 45 -3.44 -12.37 15.27
C GLN A 45 -3.90 -12.28 13.81
N THR A 46 -5.13 -11.82 13.60
CA THR A 46 -5.66 -11.59 12.24
C THR A 46 -4.86 -10.54 11.51
N LEU A 47 -4.58 -9.40 12.14
CA LEU A 47 -3.78 -8.32 11.55
C LEU A 47 -2.38 -8.81 11.12
N PHE A 48 -1.66 -9.51 12.00
CA PHE A 48 -0.30 -10.00 11.68
C PHE A 48 -0.30 -11.07 10.59
N ARG A 49 -1.35 -11.91 10.54
CA ARG A 49 -1.57 -12.82 9.42
C ARG A 49 -1.76 -12.05 8.12
N ASP A 50 -2.57 -10.99 8.11
CA ASP A 50 -2.86 -10.16 6.94
C ASP A 50 -1.60 -9.41 6.46
N ILE A 51 -0.81 -8.87 7.38
CA ILE A 51 0.51 -8.27 7.11
C ILE A 51 1.43 -9.28 6.41
N LYS A 52 1.55 -10.47 6.96
CA LYS A 52 2.41 -11.54 6.42
C LYS A 52 1.94 -12.04 5.05
N GLU A 53 0.64 -12.27 4.89
CA GLU A 53 0.05 -12.70 3.61
C GLU A 53 0.17 -11.65 2.50
N ALA A 54 0.28 -10.37 2.86
CA ALA A 54 0.58 -9.28 1.93
C ALA A 54 2.09 -9.11 1.64
N ASN A 55 2.95 -10.04 2.08
CA ASN A 55 4.42 -9.97 1.90
C ASN A 55 5.09 -8.74 2.52
N MET A 56 4.49 -8.16 3.54
CA MET A 56 5.08 -7.05 4.29
C MET A 56 6.15 -7.57 5.26
N ASN A 57 7.13 -6.72 5.57
CA ASN A 57 8.21 -7.02 6.50
C ASN A 57 8.50 -5.88 7.49
N VAL A 58 7.81 -4.74 7.36
CA VAL A 58 7.91 -3.58 8.26
C VAL A 58 6.53 -2.99 8.51
N ILE A 59 6.26 -2.60 9.76
CA ILE A 59 5.08 -1.79 10.14
C ILE A 59 5.55 -0.59 10.94
N ARG A 60 5.06 0.61 10.61
CA ARG A 60 5.26 1.80 11.41
C ARG A 60 4.07 2.01 12.33
N VAL A 61 4.33 2.00 13.64
CA VAL A 61 3.35 2.42 14.66
C VAL A 61 3.36 3.94 14.72
N TRP A 62 2.35 4.56 14.16
CA TRP A 62 2.25 6.01 13.95
C TRP A 62 2.05 6.79 15.26
N GLY A 63 2.73 7.93 15.38
CA GLY A 63 2.77 8.76 16.59
C GLY A 63 1.48 9.49 16.95
N GLY A 64 0.44 9.45 16.09
CA GLY A 64 -0.90 9.95 16.40
C GLY A 64 -1.83 8.90 17.03
N GLY A 65 -1.30 7.76 17.43
CA GLY A 65 -2.02 6.66 18.07
C GLY A 65 -1.65 6.47 19.53
N THR A 66 -1.37 5.23 19.89
CA THR A 66 -0.93 4.81 21.23
C THR A 66 0.22 3.81 21.11
N TYR A 67 1.01 3.66 22.18
CA TYR A 67 1.88 2.49 22.30
C TYR A 67 1.00 1.25 22.44
N GLU A 68 1.18 0.28 21.56
CA GLU A 68 0.35 -0.91 21.52
C GLU A 68 0.56 -1.84 22.74
N ASP A 69 -0.36 -2.77 22.91
CA ASP A 69 -0.28 -3.86 23.89
C ASP A 69 0.92 -4.77 23.60
N ASP A 70 1.49 -5.41 24.61
CA ASP A 70 2.66 -6.30 24.45
C ASP A 70 2.41 -7.41 23.42
N ARG A 71 1.16 -7.91 23.31
CA ARG A 71 0.75 -8.92 22.30
C ARG A 71 1.06 -8.48 20.87
N PHE A 72 0.99 -7.18 20.57
CA PHE A 72 1.34 -6.67 19.25
C PHE A 72 2.82 -6.88 18.93
N TYR A 73 3.69 -6.57 19.89
CA TYR A 73 5.14 -6.70 19.71
C TYR A 73 5.59 -8.16 19.75
N ASP A 74 4.97 -8.99 20.60
CA ASP A 74 5.19 -10.45 20.61
C ASP A 74 4.86 -11.07 19.25
N LEU A 75 3.73 -10.70 18.65
CA LEU A 75 3.33 -11.16 17.33
C LEU A 75 4.26 -10.61 16.22
N ALA A 76 4.78 -9.38 16.37
CA ALA A 76 5.78 -8.86 15.45
C ALA A 76 7.07 -9.69 15.49
N ASP A 77 7.56 -10.04 16.70
CA ASP A 77 8.71 -10.93 16.90
C ASP A 77 8.48 -12.31 16.29
N GLU A 78 7.34 -12.95 16.59
CA GLU A 78 6.98 -14.28 16.07
C GLU A 78 6.87 -14.34 14.55
N ASN A 79 6.39 -13.27 13.92
CA ASN A 79 6.20 -13.21 12.47
C ASN A 79 7.39 -12.61 11.71
N GLY A 80 8.43 -12.11 12.40
CA GLY A 80 9.59 -11.49 11.79
C GLY A 80 9.26 -10.16 11.09
N ILE A 81 8.33 -9.38 11.64
CA ILE A 81 7.91 -8.08 11.12
C ILE A 81 8.64 -6.98 11.91
N LEU A 82 9.45 -6.18 11.24
CA LEU A 82 10.11 -5.06 11.89
C LEU A 82 9.11 -3.97 12.28
N VAL A 83 9.30 -3.38 13.44
CA VAL A 83 8.49 -2.28 13.97
C VAL A 83 9.31 -0.99 13.98
N TRP A 84 8.85 -0.02 13.22
CA TRP A 84 9.25 1.38 13.34
C TRP A 84 8.31 2.01 14.38
N GLN A 85 8.85 2.38 15.54
CA GLN A 85 8.05 2.92 16.65
C GLN A 85 8.19 4.44 16.75
N ASP A 86 7.10 5.17 16.50
CA ASP A 86 7.02 6.58 16.87
C ASP A 86 6.76 6.72 18.37
N PHE A 87 7.34 7.77 19.00
CA PHE A 87 6.78 8.32 20.23
C PHE A 87 5.45 9.01 19.91
N MET A 88 4.53 9.06 20.88
CA MET A 88 3.13 9.48 20.64
C MET A 88 2.99 10.99 20.51
N PHE A 89 3.60 11.55 19.45
CA PHE A 89 3.56 12.96 19.07
C PHE A 89 3.31 13.09 17.56
N ALA A 90 2.30 13.91 17.17
CA ALA A 90 1.96 14.08 15.75
C ALA A 90 1.36 15.46 15.45
N CYS A 91 1.77 16.04 14.32
CA CYS A 91 1.07 17.09 13.58
C CYS A 91 0.79 18.42 14.31
N THR A 92 1.24 18.61 15.55
CA THR A 92 0.98 19.83 16.34
C THR A 92 2.13 20.11 17.30
N PRO A 93 2.40 21.38 17.67
CA PRO A 93 3.37 21.67 18.73
C PRO A 93 2.83 21.22 20.09
N TYR A 94 3.76 20.85 20.99
CA TYR A 94 3.47 20.37 22.33
C TYR A 94 4.05 21.31 23.39
N PRO A 95 3.47 21.34 24.62
CA PRO A 95 4.02 22.07 25.73
C PRO A 95 5.47 21.66 26.05
N SER A 96 6.26 22.56 26.60
CA SER A 96 7.65 22.29 27.00
C SER A 96 8.00 22.86 28.38
N ASP A 97 6.98 23.07 29.21
CA ASP A 97 7.19 23.42 30.62
C ASP A 97 7.79 22.22 31.41
N PRO A 98 8.43 22.46 32.53
CA PRO A 98 9.10 21.42 33.29
C PRO A 98 8.19 20.27 33.74
N THR A 99 6.92 20.54 34.01
CA THR A 99 5.95 19.51 34.42
C THR A 99 5.60 18.57 33.27
N PHE A 100 5.33 19.14 32.08
CA PHE A 100 5.08 18.34 30.88
C PHE A 100 6.30 17.51 30.48
N LEU A 101 7.50 18.13 30.43
CA LEU A 101 8.73 17.41 30.10
C LEU A 101 9.01 16.24 31.06
N LYS A 102 8.76 16.41 32.36
CA LYS A 102 8.91 15.31 33.33
C LYS A 102 7.92 14.16 33.08
N ARG A 103 6.70 14.44 32.65
CA ARG A 103 5.71 13.41 32.30
C ARG A 103 6.12 12.66 31.03
N VAL A 104 6.57 13.40 30.01
CA VAL A 104 7.10 12.81 28.77
C VAL A 104 8.32 11.92 29.08
N GLU A 105 9.24 12.37 29.93
CA GLU A 105 10.38 11.57 30.35
C GLU A 105 9.94 10.25 31.00
N ALA A 106 8.99 10.31 31.92
CA ALA A 106 8.48 9.11 32.60
C ALA A 106 7.83 8.12 31.62
N GLU A 107 6.99 8.62 30.71
CA GLU A 107 6.33 7.81 29.68
C GLU A 107 7.34 7.19 28.70
N ALA A 108 8.29 7.99 28.20
CA ALA A 108 9.34 7.53 27.30
C ALA A 108 10.20 6.45 27.97
N CYS A 109 10.68 6.70 29.20
CA CYS A 109 11.47 5.72 29.94
C CYS A 109 10.73 4.41 30.19
N TYR A 110 9.42 4.46 30.49
CA TYR A 110 8.59 3.28 30.66
C TYR A 110 8.51 2.46 29.37
N ASN A 111 8.14 3.10 28.25
CA ASN A 111 7.95 2.41 26.98
C ASN A 111 9.27 1.93 26.36
N ILE A 112 10.36 2.69 26.47
CA ILE A 112 11.66 2.22 26.00
C ILE A 112 12.07 0.94 26.75
N ARG A 113 11.97 0.91 28.10
CA ARG A 113 12.30 -0.29 28.89
C ARG A 113 11.42 -1.47 28.56
N ARG A 114 10.12 -1.23 28.30
CA ARG A 114 9.15 -2.26 27.93
C ARG A 114 9.48 -2.87 26.57
N LEU A 115 9.80 -2.04 25.59
CA LEU A 115 9.88 -2.46 24.18
C LEU A 115 11.29 -2.81 23.68
N ARG A 116 12.34 -2.32 24.32
CA ARG A 116 13.73 -2.47 23.83
C ARG A 116 14.22 -3.91 23.64
N ASN A 117 13.60 -4.89 24.31
CA ASN A 117 14.00 -6.29 24.23
C ASN A 117 13.29 -7.04 23.08
N HIS A 118 12.31 -6.43 22.39
CA HIS A 118 11.69 -7.03 21.22
C HIS A 118 12.66 -7.01 20.04
N ALA A 119 12.88 -8.19 19.44
CA ALA A 119 13.76 -8.35 18.28
C ALA A 119 13.20 -7.62 17.04
N SER A 120 11.88 -7.47 16.97
CA SER A 120 11.18 -6.75 15.91
C SER A 120 11.38 -5.23 15.96
N LEU A 121 11.62 -4.64 17.13
CA LEU A 121 11.78 -3.19 17.26
C LEU A 121 13.02 -2.73 16.47
N ALA A 122 12.81 -2.00 15.37
CA ALA A 122 13.88 -1.62 14.45
C ALA A 122 14.47 -0.25 14.71
N MET A 123 13.64 0.72 15.12
CA MET A 123 14.05 2.10 15.38
C MET A 123 13.01 2.87 16.20
N TRP A 124 13.46 3.99 16.78
CA TRP A 124 12.64 5.00 17.44
C TRP A 124 12.52 6.26 16.58
N CYS A 125 11.32 6.84 16.51
CA CYS A 125 11.08 8.13 15.87
C CYS A 125 10.42 9.10 16.85
N GLY A 126 10.95 10.31 16.95
CA GLY A 126 10.48 11.30 17.92
C GLY A 126 9.06 11.77 17.70
N ASN A 127 8.69 12.03 16.46
CA ASN A 127 7.34 12.50 16.13
C ASN A 127 6.98 12.31 14.65
N ASN A 128 5.67 12.45 14.36
CA ASN A 128 5.14 12.58 13.01
C ASN A 128 4.91 14.04 12.66
N GLU A 129 5.60 14.56 11.63
CA GLU A 129 5.34 15.82 10.91
C GLU A 129 5.34 17.12 11.76
N ILE A 130 5.78 17.13 13.01
CA ILE A 130 5.72 18.35 13.84
C ILE A 130 6.64 19.43 13.29
N LEU A 131 7.88 19.09 12.89
CA LEU A 131 8.80 20.07 12.30
C LEU A 131 8.27 20.60 10.97
N GLU A 132 7.63 19.73 10.18
CA GLU A 132 6.95 20.06 8.93
C GLU A 132 5.80 21.04 9.18
N ALA A 133 4.97 20.73 10.18
CA ALA A 133 3.84 21.59 10.57
C ALA A 133 4.33 22.98 11.02
N LEU A 134 5.32 23.04 11.90
CA LEU A 134 5.88 24.31 12.39
C LEU A 134 6.39 25.17 11.25
N LYS A 135 7.11 24.59 10.29
CA LYS A 135 7.75 25.36 9.21
C LYS A 135 6.80 25.74 8.06
N TYR A 136 5.80 24.88 7.74
CA TYR A 136 5.12 25.00 6.46
C TYR A 136 3.58 25.00 6.54
N TRP A 137 2.96 24.74 7.72
CA TRP A 137 1.50 24.74 7.82
C TRP A 137 0.91 26.07 8.31
N GLY A 138 1.70 27.16 8.22
CA GLY A 138 1.24 28.52 8.48
C GLY A 138 1.12 28.87 9.95
N PHE A 139 1.84 28.20 10.85
CA PHE A 139 1.89 28.54 12.26
C PHE A 139 2.51 29.94 12.48
N ASP A 140 3.48 30.34 11.66
CA ASP A 140 4.07 31.68 11.63
C ASP A 140 3.06 32.80 11.37
N LYS A 141 1.93 32.47 10.71
CA LYS A 141 0.85 33.41 10.41
C LYS A 141 -0.28 33.40 11.45
N LYS A 142 -0.37 32.34 12.24
CA LYS A 142 -1.44 32.14 13.23
C LYS A 142 -1.07 32.63 14.63
N PHE A 143 0.22 32.69 14.95
CA PHE A 143 0.73 33.01 16.28
C PHE A 143 1.68 34.20 16.24
N THR A 144 1.89 34.87 17.40
CA THR A 144 2.89 35.93 17.50
C THR A 144 4.30 35.37 17.34
N PRO A 145 5.29 36.19 16.92
CA PRO A 145 6.68 35.73 16.76
C PRO A 145 7.25 35.06 18.02
N GLU A 146 6.90 35.57 19.21
CA GLU A 146 7.38 35.05 20.49
C GLU A 146 6.82 33.63 20.74
N ILE A 147 5.49 33.43 20.56
CA ILE A 147 4.84 32.12 20.70
C ILE A 147 5.40 31.14 19.65
N TYR A 148 5.55 31.60 18.42
CA TYR A 148 6.11 30.77 17.36
C TYR A 148 7.55 30.32 17.65
N GLN A 149 8.39 31.21 18.20
CA GLN A 149 9.74 30.88 18.65
C GLN A 149 9.71 29.89 19.83
N GLU A 150 8.78 30.07 20.78
CA GLU A 150 8.61 29.13 21.91
C GLU A 150 8.27 27.71 21.42
N MET A 151 7.45 27.57 20.38
CA MET A 151 7.15 26.27 19.78
C MET A 151 8.40 25.56 19.26
N PHE A 152 9.33 26.27 18.60
CA PHE A 152 10.61 25.70 18.16
C PHE A 152 11.52 25.33 19.33
N GLN A 153 11.55 26.15 20.37
CA GLN A 153 12.31 25.82 21.59
C GLN A 153 11.74 24.57 22.27
N GLY A 154 10.40 24.42 22.28
CA GLY A 154 9.71 23.24 22.78
C GLY A 154 10.04 22.01 21.96
N TYR A 155 10.03 22.14 20.63
CA TYR A 155 10.44 21.09 19.71
C TYR A 155 11.87 20.61 20.00
N ASP A 156 12.82 21.54 20.13
CA ASP A 156 14.21 21.24 20.41
C ASP A 156 14.39 20.49 21.75
N LYS A 157 13.75 20.98 22.82
CA LYS A 157 13.78 20.33 24.13
C LYS A 157 13.27 18.89 24.12
N LEU A 158 12.16 18.63 23.38
CA LEU A 158 11.55 17.30 23.30
C LEU A 158 12.34 16.37 22.40
N PHE A 159 12.53 16.77 21.13
CA PHE A 159 12.92 15.87 20.05
C PHE A 159 14.43 15.87 19.76
N HIS A 160 15.17 16.91 20.16
CA HIS A 160 16.63 16.96 20.03
C HIS A 160 17.37 16.78 21.35
N GLN A 161 16.71 16.93 22.51
CA GLN A 161 17.34 16.81 23.80
C GLN A 161 16.79 15.65 24.64
N LEU A 162 15.52 15.72 25.06
CA LEU A 162 14.93 14.76 26.01
C LEU A 162 14.87 13.34 25.44
N LEU A 163 14.13 13.14 24.35
CA LEU A 163 13.91 11.80 23.80
C LEU A 163 15.19 11.10 23.33
N PRO A 164 16.08 11.72 22.54
CA PRO A 164 17.32 11.05 22.14
C PRO A 164 18.24 10.75 23.33
N THR A 165 18.23 11.59 24.37
CA THR A 165 18.98 11.30 25.59
C THR A 165 18.46 10.04 26.26
N LYS A 166 17.13 9.88 26.40
CA LYS A 166 16.55 8.69 27.03
C LYS A 166 16.68 7.44 26.19
N VAL A 167 16.58 7.54 24.87
CA VAL A 167 16.90 6.42 23.98
C VAL A 167 18.36 6.01 24.15
N LYS A 168 19.30 6.95 24.12
CA LYS A 168 20.72 6.66 24.31
C LYS A 168 21.03 6.02 25.68
N GLU A 169 20.36 6.45 26.74
CA GLU A 169 20.54 5.91 28.10
C GLU A 169 19.97 4.48 28.25
N LEU A 170 18.87 4.16 27.57
CA LEU A 170 18.08 2.96 27.85
C LEU A 170 18.10 1.92 26.71
N ASP A 171 18.41 2.33 25.47
CA ASP A 171 18.42 1.50 24.26
C ASP A 171 19.48 2.01 23.26
N ALA A 172 20.74 2.09 23.70
CA ALA A 172 21.84 2.79 23.04
C ALA A 172 22.15 2.29 21.61
N ASP A 173 21.88 1.02 21.34
CA ASP A 173 22.17 0.39 20.05
C ASP A 173 21.09 0.64 18.99
N ARG A 174 19.94 1.21 19.41
CA ARG A 174 18.81 1.44 18.52
C ARG A 174 18.81 2.85 17.96
N PHE A 175 18.59 2.94 16.66
CA PHE A 175 18.60 4.22 15.95
C PHE A 175 17.40 5.09 16.36
N TYR A 176 17.64 6.38 16.48
CA TYR A 176 16.64 7.41 16.75
C TYR A 176 16.68 8.50 15.68
N ILE A 177 15.50 8.86 15.15
CA ILE A 177 15.31 10.08 14.34
C ILE A 177 14.37 11.02 15.06
N HIS A 178 14.62 12.33 14.94
CA HIS A 178 13.81 13.31 15.65
C HIS A 178 12.38 13.46 15.09
N SER A 179 12.19 13.22 13.80
CA SER A 179 10.91 13.36 13.09
C SER A 179 10.84 12.44 11.87
N SER A 180 9.64 12.01 11.51
CA SER A 180 9.30 11.49 10.18
C SER A 180 8.28 12.46 9.54
N PRO A 181 8.54 13.06 8.35
CA PRO A 181 9.78 12.87 7.59
C PRO A 181 10.97 13.53 8.29
N TYR A 182 12.17 12.97 8.04
CA TYR A 182 13.40 13.51 8.60
C TYR A 182 13.69 14.93 8.08
N LEU A 183 13.76 15.11 6.76
CA LEU A 183 13.83 16.40 6.06
C LEU A 183 12.99 16.40 4.79
N ALA A 184 12.80 15.25 4.18
CA ALA A 184 12.25 15.12 2.83
C ALA A 184 10.72 15.22 2.79
N ASN A 185 10.21 16.07 1.90
CA ASN A 185 8.78 16.22 1.67
C ASN A 185 8.48 16.45 0.19
N TRP A 186 7.29 16.08 -0.26
CA TRP A 186 6.84 16.18 -1.66
C TRP A 186 6.91 17.59 -2.25
N GLY A 187 6.85 18.62 -1.43
CA GLY A 187 6.99 20.03 -1.85
C GLY A 187 8.44 20.50 -1.99
N ARG A 188 9.43 19.66 -1.66
CA ARG A 188 10.85 20.02 -1.63
C ARG A 188 11.73 18.91 -2.24
N PRO A 189 11.72 18.76 -3.60
CA PRO A 189 12.47 17.71 -4.29
C PRO A 189 13.97 17.65 -3.94
N GLU A 190 14.57 18.81 -3.63
CA GLU A 190 15.98 18.94 -3.24
C GLU A 190 16.32 18.19 -1.94
N SER A 191 15.32 17.87 -1.12
CA SER A 191 15.51 17.13 0.14
C SER A 191 15.32 15.61 -0.01
N TRP A 192 14.82 15.10 -1.14
CA TRP A 192 14.48 13.67 -1.31
C TRP A 192 15.67 12.74 -1.20
N GLY A 193 16.88 13.22 -1.44
CA GLY A 193 18.11 12.47 -1.26
C GLY A 193 18.49 12.20 0.22
N ILE A 194 17.73 12.68 1.20
CA ILE A 194 18.10 12.65 2.61
C ILE A 194 16.99 12.04 3.46
N GLY A 195 17.28 10.91 4.10
CA GLY A 195 16.38 10.29 5.05
C GLY A 195 15.10 9.71 4.44
N ASP A 196 14.03 9.71 5.22
CA ASP A 196 12.70 9.30 4.79
C ASP A 196 11.85 10.48 4.27
N SER A 197 10.79 10.18 3.52
CA SER A 197 9.91 11.18 2.91
C SER A 197 8.44 10.86 3.09
N HIS A 198 7.64 11.90 3.33
CA HIS A 198 6.20 11.89 3.18
C HIS A 198 5.82 12.53 1.84
N ASN A 199 5.22 11.76 0.92
CA ASN A 199 4.81 12.26 -0.38
C ASN A 199 3.29 12.32 -0.51
N TRP A 200 2.71 13.47 -0.18
CA TRP A 200 1.29 13.78 -0.35
C TRP A 200 0.97 14.53 -1.66
N GLY A 201 1.91 14.52 -2.60
CA GLY A 201 1.72 15.11 -3.93
C GLY A 201 0.55 14.49 -4.68
N VAL A 202 0.37 13.17 -4.58
CA VAL A 202 -0.76 12.46 -5.21
C VAL A 202 -2.09 12.83 -4.56
N TRP A 203 -2.20 12.96 -3.26
CA TRP A 203 -3.46 13.27 -2.58
C TRP A 203 -3.68 14.79 -2.49
N TYR A 204 -3.02 15.46 -1.55
CA TYR A 204 -3.20 16.90 -1.32
C TYR A 204 -2.67 17.78 -2.47
N GLY A 205 -1.59 17.35 -3.11
CA GLY A 205 -1.01 18.08 -4.25
C GLY A 205 -1.69 17.80 -5.58
N GLN A 206 -2.66 16.91 -5.65
CA GLN A 206 -3.42 16.50 -6.83
C GLN A 206 -2.56 16.11 -8.05
N LYS A 207 -1.30 15.69 -7.83
CA LYS A 207 -0.45 15.10 -8.86
C LYS A 207 -1.05 13.77 -9.33
N THR A 208 -0.73 13.35 -10.56
CA THR A 208 -1.14 12.03 -11.06
C THR A 208 -0.33 10.92 -10.40
N PHE A 209 -0.81 9.67 -10.45
CA PHE A 209 -0.07 8.53 -9.90
C PHE A 209 1.28 8.32 -10.60
N GLU A 210 1.39 8.67 -11.89
CA GLU A 210 2.64 8.59 -12.65
C GLU A 210 3.73 9.50 -12.07
N SER A 211 3.40 10.53 -11.29
CA SER A 211 4.41 11.35 -10.61
C SER A 211 5.26 10.55 -9.60
N LEU A 212 4.74 9.42 -9.08
CA LEU A 212 5.48 8.52 -8.20
C LEU A 212 6.65 7.80 -8.91
N ASP A 213 6.70 7.82 -10.24
CA ASP A 213 7.86 7.31 -11.00
C ASP A 213 9.09 8.21 -10.92
N THR A 214 8.90 9.49 -10.64
CA THR A 214 9.95 10.53 -10.64
C THR A 214 10.15 11.14 -9.26
N ASP A 215 9.11 11.20 -8.45
CA ASP A 215 9.14 11.73 -7.08
C ASP A 215 9.71 10.66 -6.11
N LEU A 216 11.00 10.36 -6.24
CA LEU A 216 11.67 9.21 -5.62
C LEU A 216 12.58 9.63 -4.46
N PRO A 217 12.20 9.34 -3.21
CA PRO A 217 13.06 9.55 -2.04
C PRO A 217 13.97 8.33 -1.77
N ARG A 218 14.85 8.47 -0.76
CA ARG A 218 15.67 7.36 -0.24
C ARG A 218 14.81 6.29 0.48
N PHE A 219 13.71 6.72 1.10
CA PHE A 219 12.72 5.87 1.76
C PHE A 219 11.36 6.59 1.76
N MET A 220 10.34 5.96 1.24
CA MET A 220 8.97 6.49 1.24
C MET A 220 8.25 6.02 2.49
N SER A 221 8.22 6.82 3.54
CA SER A 221 7.57 6.47 4.83
C SER A 221 6.08 6.77 4.87
N GLU A 222 5.59 7.73 4.05
CA GLU A 222 4.17 7.96 3.84
C GLU A 222 3.85 8.42 2.43
N PHE A 223 2.82 7.82 1.84
CA PHE A 223 2.07 8.28 0.68
C PHE A 223 0.76 7.50 0.66
N GLY A 224 -0.30 8.03 0.08
CA GLY A 224 -1.58 7.34 0.16
C GLY A 224 -2.65 7.91 -0.75
N PHE A 225 -3.75 7.16 -0.87
CA PHE A 225 -4.95 7.54 -1.59
C PHE A 225 -6.16 6.90 -0.92
N GLN A 226 -7.31 7.59 -0.86
CA GLN A 226 -8.50 7.08 -0.21
C GLN A 226 -9.39 6.24 -1.12
N SER A 227 -10.17 5.35 -0.51
CA SER A 227 -11.39 4.80 -1.09
C SER A 227 -12.45 4.60 -0.02
N PHE A 228 -13.69 4.44 -0.45
CA PHE A 228 -14.74 3.90 0.40
C PHE A 228 -14.38 2.47 0.83
N PRO A 229 -14.88 1.96 1.98
CA PRO A 229 -14.87 0.53 2.26
C PRO A 229 -15.91 -0.19 1.37
N GLU A 230 -15.96 -1.52 1.42
CA GLU A 230 -16.97 -2.29 0.69
C GLU A 230 -18.41 -1.96 1.14
N MET A 231 -19.40 -2.17 0.26
CA MET A 231 -20.81 -1.86 0.54
C MET A 231 -21.33 -2.51 1.82
N LYS A 232 -20.90 -3.74 2.15
CA LYS A 232 -21.28 -4.41 3.42
C LYS A 232 -20.80 -3.66 4.66
N THR A 233 -19.71 -2.92 4.57
CA THR A 233 -19.22 -2.04 5.65
C THR A 233 -19.98 -0.73 5.68
N ILE A 234 -20.25 -0.13 4.52
CA ILE A 234 -21.07 1.10 4.41
C ILE A 234 -22.45 0.87 5.01
N ALA A 235 -23.08 -0.27 4.73
CA ALA A 235 -24.40 -0.63 5.26
C ALA A 235 -24.47 -0.74 6.80
N THR A 236 -23.32 -0.71 7.52
CA THR A 236 -23.30 -0.68 8.99
C THR A 236 -23.52 0.71 9.57
N PHE A 237 -23.34 1.76 8.77
CA PHE A 237 -23.45 3.15 9.24
C PHE A 237 -24.33 4.05 8.37
N ALA A 238 -24.76 3.59 7.20
CA ALA A 238 -25.57 4.35 6.25
C ALA A 238 -26.77 3.52 5.77
N ALA A 239 -27.91 4.18 5.60
CA ALA A 239 -29.09 3.60 4.97
C ALA A 239 -29.09 3.86 3.46
N PRO A 240 -29.89 3.13 2.65
CA PRO A 240 -29.92 3.31 1.18
C PRO A 240 -30.17 4.73 0.70
N GLU A 241 -30.92 5.54 1.43
CA GLU A 241 -31.16 6.95 1.14
C GLU A 241 -29.91 7.84 1.28
N ASP A 242 -28.89 7.37 2.01
CA ASP A 242 -27.59 8.04 2.19
C ASP A 242 -26.56 7.63 1.14
N TYR A 243 -26.89 6.71 0.22
CA TYR A 243 -25.94 6.20 -0.79
C TYR A 243 -25.66 7.24 -1.89
N GLN A 244 -25.03 8.32 -1.46
CA GLN A 244 -24.54 9.42 -2.29
C GLN A 244 -23.23 9.94 -1.68
N ILE A 245 -22.22 10.18 -2.51
CA ILE A 245 -20.86 10.54 -2.05
C ILE A 245 -20.82 11.84 -1.22
N GLU A 246 -21.84 12.69 -1.35
CA GLU A 246 -21.93 14.01 -0.69
C GLU A 246 -23.00 14.02 0.40
N SER A 247 -23.62 12.87 0.75
CA SER A 247 -24.59 12.81 1.83
C SER A 247 -23.96 13.22 3.16
N GLU A 248 -24.77 13.69 4.10
CA GLU A 248 -24.32 14.08 5.43
C GLU A 248 -23.62 12.91 6.15
N VAL A 249 -24.18 11.70 6.03
CA VAL A 249 -23.62 10.49 6.62
C VAL A 249 -22.26 10.15 6.02
N MET A 250 -22.12 10.19 4.68
CA MET A 250 -20.82 9.91 4.03
C MET A 250 -19.78 10.97 4.37
N ASN A 251 -20.15 12.23 4.50
CA ASN A 251 -19.24 13.29 4.94
C ASN A 251 -18.85 13.16 6.42
N ALA A 252 -19.75 12.69 7.28
CA ALA A 252 -19.45 12.42 8.69
C ALA A 252 -18.48 11.22 8.84
N HIS A 253 -18.55 10.24 7.93
CA HIS A 253 -17.66 9.07 7.88
C HIS A 253 -16.45 9.26 6.94
N GLN A 254 -15.99 10.51 6.72
CA GLN A 254 -14.84 10.83 5.86
C GLN A 254 -13.69 11.39 6.70
N LYS A 255 -12.51 10.75 6.61
CA LYS A 255 -11.29 11.19 7.32
C LYS A 255 -10.65 12.47 6.77
N SER A 256 -11.05 12.92 5.58
CA SER A 256 -10.51 14.12 4.95
C SER A 256 -11.64 14.99 4.40
N SER A 257 -11.71 16.27 4.79
CA SER A 257 -12.75 17.21 4.36
C SER A 257 -12.87 17.38 2.83
N ILE A 258 -11.82 17.01 2.07
CA ILE A 258 -11.77 17.08 0.60
C ILE A 258 -11.88 15.70 -0.06
N GLY A 259 -12.00 14.62 0.73
CA GLY A 259 -11.78 13.26 0.29
C GLY A 259 -12.73 12.78 -0.79
N ASN A 260 -14.03 12.94 -0.61
CA ASN A 260 -15.03 12.45 -1.55
C ASN A 260 -14.90 13.11 -2.93
N ALA A 261 -14.70 14.43 -2.97
CA ALA A 261 -14.47 15.19 -4.20
C ALA A 261 -13.16 14.76 -4.90
N LEU A 262 -12.09 14.53 -4.13
CA LEU A 262 -10.82 14.08 -4.69
C LEU A 262 -10.89 12.68 -5.29
N ILE A 263 -11.57 11.73 -4.66
CA ILE A 263 -11.79 10.39 -5.23
C ILE A 263 -12.45 10.52 -6.61
N ARG A 264 -13.51 11.33 -6.75
CA ARG A 264 -14.17 11.61 -8.03
C ARG A 264 -13.19 12.21 -9.05
N THR A 265 -12.44 13.26 -8.65
CA THR A 265 -11.48 13.94 -9.54
C THR A 265 -10.42 12.99 -10.11
N TYR A 266 -9.88 12.08 -9.28
CA TYR A 266 -8.91 11.09 -9.74
C TYR A 266 -9.57 9.99 -10.58
N MET A 267 -10.80 9.59 -10.23
CA MET A 267 -11.55 8.61 -11.03
C MET A 267 -11.76 9.12 -12.46
N GLU A 268 -12.10 10.40 -12.67
CA GLU A 268 -12.25 11.01 -13.99
C GLU A 268 -10.99 10.93 -14.86
N ARG A 269 -9.82 10.90 -14.25
CA ARG A 269 -8.54 10.82 -14.98
C ARG A 269 -8.32 9.44 -15.63
N ASP A 270 -8.76 8.37 -14.96
CA ASP A 270 -8.35 7.00 -15.29
C ASP A 270 -9.51 6.05 -15.59
N TYR A 271 -10.73 6.38 -15.17
CA TYR A 271 -11.93 5.55 -15.29
C TYR A 271 -13.11 6.34 -15.84
N ILE A 272 -14.14 5.64 -16.31
CA ILE A 272 -15.48 6.20 -16.56
C ILE A 272 -16.18 6.27 -15.21
N ILE A 273 -16.74 7.43 -14.86
CA ILE A 273 -17.45 7.60 -13.59
C ILE A 273 -18.80 6.87 -13.64
N PRO A 274 -19.05 5.91 -12.75
CA PRO A 274 -20.34 5.27 -12.66
C PRO A 274 -21.44 6.21 -12.14
N GLU A 275 -22.68 5.96 -12.57
CA GLU A 275 -23.85 6.69 -12.08
C GLU A 275 -24.35 6.14 -10.74
N LYS A 276 -24.24 4.80 -10.54
CA LYS A 276 -24.71 4.14 -9.32
C LYS A 276 -23.65 4.27 -8.22
N PHE A 277 -24.10 4.51 -6.99
CA PHE A 277 -23.22 4.66 -5.84
C PHE A 277 -22.38 3.40 -5.58
N GLU A 278 -22.98 2.22 -5.65
CA GLU A 278 -22.30 0.94 -5.42
C GLU A 278 -21.20 0.66 -6.46
N ASP A 279 -21.42 1.11 -7.70
CA ASP A 279 -20.43 1.02 -8.77
C ASP A 279 -19.32 2.06 -8.57
N PHE A 280 -19.66 3.26 -8.10
CA PHE A 280 -18.68 4.29 -7.73
C PHE A 280 -17.78 3.81 -6.59
N VAL A 281 -18.33 3.16 -5.57
CA VAL A 281 -17.58 2.55 -4.46
C VAL A 281 -16.61 1.50 -5.00
N TYR A 282 -17.09 0.58 -5.84
CA TYR A 282 -16.25 -0.46 -6.44
C TYR A 282 -15.12 0.12 -7.30
N VAL A 283 -15.41 1.06 -8.21
CA VAL A 283 -14.38 1.70 -9.04
C VAL A 283 -13.39 2.51 -8.18
N GLY A 284 -13.85 3.12 -7.09
CA GLY A 284 -13.02 3.81 -6.12
C GLY A 284 -12.03 2.90 -5.41
N LEU A 285 -12.47 1.66 -5.05
CA LEU A 285 -11.59 0.62 -4.49
C LEU A 285 -10.50 0.21 -5.49
N VAL A 286 -10.88 -0.02 -6.75
CA VAL A 286 -9.93 -0.36 -7.82
C VAL A 286 -8.94 0.78 -8.07
N LEU A 287 -9.42 2.03 -8.14
CA LEU A 287 -8.59 3.23 -8.33
C LEU A 287 -7.53 3.36 -7.22
N GLN A 288 -7.93 3.24 -5.94
CA GLN A 288 -6.99 3.24 -4.81
C GLN A 288 -5.95 2.13 -4.97
N GLY A 289 -6.41 0.91 -5.23
CA GLY A 289 -5.56 -0.27 -5.33
C GLY A 289 -4.51 -0.13 -6.42
N GLN A 290 -4.93 0.21 -7.64
CA GLN A 290 -4.04 0.35 -8.80
C GLN A 290 -3.09 1.55 -8.65
N GLY A 291 -3.60 2.69 -8.15
CA GLY A 291 -2.80 3.89 -7.99
C GLY A 291 -1.68 3.72 -6.95
N ILE A 292 -1.98 3.14 -5.79
CA ILE A 292 -0.95 2.88 -4.77
C ILE A 292 0.00 1.76 -5.19
N ARG A 293 -0.49 0.69 -5.85
CA ARG A 293 0.37 -0.33 -6.45
C ARG A 293 1.42 0.28 -7.38
N HIS A 294 1.02 1.24 -8.22
CA HIS A 294 1.96 1.95 -9.10
C HIS A 294 3.14 2.56 -8.32
N GLY A 295 2.87 3.25 -7.20
CA GLY A 295 3.90 3.82 -6.32
C GLY A 295 4.77 2.74 -5.66
N LEU A 296 4.16 1.68 -5.11
CA LEU A 296 4.89 0.57 -4.49
C LEU A 296 5.88 -0.07 -5.48
N GLU A 297 5.45 -0.29 -6.71
CA GLU A 297 6.27 -0.86 -7.77
C GLU A 297 7.36 0.14 -8.24
N ALA A 298 7.06 1.44 -8.31
CA ALA A 298 8.02 2.49 -8.65
C ALA A 298 9.17 2.56 -7.62
N HIS A 299 8.85 2.55 -6.32
CA HIS A 299 9.84 2.58 -5.25
C HIS A 299 10.72 1.33 -5.29
N ARG A 300 10.14 0.14 -5.45
CA ARG A 300 10.89 -1.13 -5.56
C ARG A 300 11.78 -1.18 -6.80
N ARG A 301 11.32 -0.65 -7.92
CA ARG A 301 12.08 -0.58 -9.18
C ARG A 301 13.35 0.26 -9.02
N ASN A 302 13.33 1.28 -8.18
CA ASN A 302 14.42 2.23 -8.01
C ASN A 302 15.42 1.88 -6.90
N ARG A 303 15.41 0.62 -6.42
CA ARG A 303 16.49 0.14 -5.56
C ARG A 303 17.82 0.06 -6.33
N PRO A 304 18.99 0.28 -5.69
CA PRO A 304 19.18 0.50 -4.25
C PRO A 304 19.05 1.96 -3.79
N TYR A 305 18.67 2.90 -4.67
CA TYR A 305 18.50 4.30 -4.27
C TYR A 305 17.34 4.45 -3.26
N CYS A 306 16.16 3.99 -3.61
CA CYS A 306 15.01 3.90 -2.71
C CYS A 306 14.99 2.51 -2.05
N MET A 307 15.00 2.45 -0.71
CA MET A 307 15.11 1.18 0.01
C MET A 307 13.94 0.90 0.96
N GLY A 308 12.82 1.61 0.80
CA GLY A 308 11.61 1.31 1.55
C GLY A 308 10.38 2.05 1.06
N THR A 309 9.23 1.43 1.30
CA THR A 309 7.92 2.00 0.98
C THR A 309 6.88 1.55 2.00
N LEU A 310 6.29 2.51 2.71
CA LEU A 310 5.21 2.32 3.67
C LEU A 310 4.05 3.21 3.24
N TYR A 311 2.94 2.60 2.81
CA TYR A 311 1.78 3.41 2.46
C TYR A 311 0.97 3.84 3.69
N TRP A 312 0.33 4.99 3.60
CA TRP A 312 -0.68 5.45 4.53
C TRP A 312 -2.05 5.03 4.01
N GLN A 313 -2.81 4.11 4.66
CA GLN A 313 -2.53 3.44 5.92
C GLN A 313 -2.95 1.96 5.86
N LEU A 314 -2.56 1.14 6.86
CA LEU A 314 -2.87 -0.28 6.89
C LEU A 314 -4.36 -0.55 7.19
N ASN A 315 -4.88 0.04 8.28
CA ASN A 315 -6.16 -0.31 8.89
C ASN A 315 -6.95 0.92 9.35
N ASP A 316 -8.18 0.68 9.80
CA ASP A 316 -9.07 1.70 10.37
C ASP A 316 -9.39 1.42 11.84
N SER A 317 -9.72 2.50 12.59
CA SER A 317 -10.17 2.44 13.99
C SER A 317 -11.69 2.51 14.16
N TRP A 318 -12.44 2.72 13.08
CA TRP A 318 -13.90 2.74 13.01
C TRP A 318 -14.34 2.63 11.54
N PRO A 319 -15.62 2.28 11.24
CA PRO A 319 -16.09 2.21 9.85
C PRO A 319 -16.08 3.58 9.17
N VAL A 320 -15.27 3.76 8.12
CA VAL A 320 -14.96 5.09 7.58
C VAL A 320 -14.42 5.03 6.15
N VAL A 321 -14.55 6.14 5.41
CA VAL A 321 -13.84 6.39 4.15
C VAL A 321 -12.43 6.88 4.47
N SER A 322 -11.42 6.14 4.04
CA SER A 322 -10.03 6.40 4.43
C SER A 322 -9.01 5.88 3.43
N TRP A 323 -7.74 6.07 3.75
CA TRP A 323 -6.59 5.54 3.01
C TRP A 323 -6.28 4.07 3.32
N SER A 324 -7.03 3.42 4.21
CA SER A 324 -6.75 2.06 4.67
C SER A 324 -6.77 1.02 3.55
N SER A 325 -5.99 -0.03 3.71
CA SER A 325 -6.04 -1.23 2.87
C SER A 325 -6.91 -2.34 3.47
N ILE A 326 -7.11 -2.30 4.79
CA ILE A 326 -8.00 -3.20 5.55
C ILE A 326 -9.01 -2.31 6.26
N ASP A 327 -10.31 -2.56 6.10
CA ASP A 327 -11.34 -1.81 6.77
C ASP A 327 -11.48 -2.20 8.26
N TYR A 328 -12.32 -1.47 9.00
CA TYR A 328 -12.53 -1.70 10.43
C TYR A 328 -12.95 -3.12 10.79
N TYR A 329 -13.71 -3.81 9.92
CA TYR A 329 -14.17 -5.19 10.15
C TYR A 329 -13.19 -6.26 9.67
N GLY A 330 -12.00 -5.87 9.20
CA GLY A 330 -10.96 -6.78 8.71
C GLY A 330 -11.18 -7.25 7.27
N ASN A 331 -12.04 -6.59 6.50
CA ASN A 331 -12.16 -6.87 5.07
C ASN A 331 -10.99 -6.24 4.32
N TRP A 332 -10.36 -7.01 3.44
CA TRP A 332 -9.32 -6.51 2.56
C TRP A 332 -9.93 -5.68 1.43
N LYS A 333 -9.59 -4.41 1.37
CA LYS A 333 -9.91 -3.56 0.23
C LYS A 333 -9.02 -3.92 -0.96
N ALA A 334 -9.35 -3.44 -2.16
CA ALA A 334 -8.55 -3.70 -3.36
C ALA A 334 -7.05 -3.40 -3.15
N LEU A 335 -6.72 -2.34 -2.41
CA LEU A 335 -5.34 -1.97 -2.11
C LEU A 335 -4.56 -3.10 -1.43
N HIS A 336 -5.15 -3.85 -0.51
CA HIS A 336 -4.42 -4.91 0.20
C HIS A 336 -4.02 -6.06 -0.74
N TYR A 337 -4.91 -6.44 -1.67
CA TYR A 337 -4.59 -7.43 -2.73
C TYR A 337 -3.53 -6.90 -3.70
N GLN A 338 -3.60 -5.62 -4.07
CA GLN A 338 -2.60 -5.02 -4.95
C GLN A 338 -1.25 -4.87 -4.25
N ALA A 339 -1.22 -4.53 -2.95
CA ALA A 339 0.00 -4.51 -2.14
C ALA A 339 0.63 -5.91 -2.05
N LYS A 340 -0.16 -6.97 -1.81
CA LYS A 340 0.30 -8.36 -1.83
C LYS A 340 1.04 -8.70 -3.14
N ARG A 341 0.49 -8.27 -4.29
CA ARG A 341 1.11 -8.47 -5.61
C ARG A 341 2.38 -7.64 -5.77
N ALA A 342 2.33 -6.34 -5.44
CA ALA A 342 3.47 -5.44 -5.54
C ALA A 342 4.62 -5.83 -4.61
N PHE A 343 4.35 -6.48 -3.48
CA PHE A 343 5.33 -6.93 -2.50
C PHE A 343 5.80 -8.39 -2.69
N ALA A 344 5.39 -9.05 -3.78
CA ALA A 344 5.86 -10.40 -4.08
C ALA A 344 7.40 -10.48 -4.10
N PRO A 345 8.01 -11.58 -3.62
CA PRO A 345 9.48 -11.71 -3.55
C PRO A 345 10.16 -11.52 -4.90
N ILE A 346 9.55 -12.01 -5.98
CA ILE A 346 9.96 -11.77 -7.36
C ILE A 346 8.82 -11.06 -8.09
N LEU A 347 9.12 -9.93 -8.72
CA LEU A 347 8.15 -9.09 -9.39
C LEU A 347 8.59 -8.81 -10.83
N ILE A 348 7.66 -8.97 -11.77
CA ILE A 348 7.78 -8.43 -13.12
C ILE A 348 7.09 -7.07 -13.11
N ASN A 349 7.82 -6.01 -13.40
CA ASN A 349 7.27 -4.65 -13.43
C ASN A 349 7.42 -4.03 -14.84
N PRO A 350 6.38 -4.11 -15.67
CA PRO A 350 6.30 -3.37 -16.92
C PRO A 350 5.94 -1.92 -16.64
N ILE A 351 6.71 -0.99 -17.17
CA ILE A 351 6.47 0.45 -17.09
C ILE A 351 6.52 1.10 -18.47
N GLN A 352 5.42 1.73 -18.88
CA GLN A 352 5.36 2.49 -20.11
C GLN A 352 5.68 3.96 -19.85
N GLN A 353 6.74 4.44 -20.48
CA GLN A 353 7.15 5.85 -20.44
C GLN A 353 7.20 6.38 -21.87
N ASN A 354 6.34 7.34 -22.16
CA ASN A 354 6.11 7.81 -23.53
C ASN A 354 5.74 6.63 -24.47
N ASP A 355 6.51 6.43 -25.54
CA ASP A 355 6.29 5.36 -26.53
C ASP A 355 7.10 4.09 -26.23
N SER A 356 7.78 4.01 -25.11
CA SER A 356 8.63 2.88 -24.71
C SER A 356 8.06 2.13 -23.54
N LEU A 357 8.01 0.78 -23.66
CA LEU A 357 7.73 -0.13 -22.57
C LEU A 357 9.03 -0.74 -22.06
N ASN A 358 9.32 -0.52 -20.79
CA ASN A 358 10.49 -1.08 -20.09
C ASN A 358 10.02 -2.20 -19.17
N ILE A 359 10.69 -3.36 -19.20
CA ILE A 359 10.37 -4.51 -18.36
C ILE A 359 11.48 -4.67 -17.33
N TYR A 360 11.11 -4.54 -16.07
CA TYR A 360 12.00 -4.77 -14.94
C TYR A 360 11.71 -6.11 -14.30
N LEU A 361 12.77 -6.78 -13.85
CA LEU A 361 12.71 -7.90 -12.90
C LEU A 361 13.28 -7.42 -11.58
N ILE A 362 12.49 -7.58 -10.51
CA ILE A 362 12.82 -7.13 -9.16
C ILE A 362 12.84 -8.35 -8.25
N SER A 363 13.88 -8.51 -7.45
CA SER A 363 14.04 -9.65 -6.55
C SER A 363 14.39 -9.18 -5.13
N ASP A 364 13.68 -9.69 -4.14
CA ASP A 364 14.05 -9.63 -2.72
C ASP A 364 14.66 -10.95 -2.23
N CYS A 365 14.86 -11.92 -3.13
CA CYS A 365 15.48 -13.20 -2.77
C CYS A 365 16.93 -12.98 -2.35
N PRO A 366 17.43 -13.71 -1.32
CA PRO A 366 18.82 -13.59 -0.87
C PRO A 366 19.81 -14.19 -1.86
N ASP A 367 19.33 -15.06 -2.76
CA ASP A 367 20.16 -15.77 -3.75
C ASP A 367 19.78 -15.37 -5.17
N THR A 368 20.78 -15.37 -6.06
CA THR A 368 20.57 -15.23 -7.51
C THR A 368 19.70 -16.36 -8.03
N LYS A 369 18.73 -16.04 -8.88
CA LYS A 369 17.88 -17.02 -9.58
C LYS A 369 18.36 -17.15 -11.03
N ASP A 370 19.01 -18.26 -11.33
CA ASP A 370 19.58 -18.55 -12.65
C ASP A 370 18.63 -19.35 -13.54
N HIS A 371 18.94 -19.37 -14.84
CA HIS A 371 18.20 -20.13 -15.85
C HIS A 371 16.71 -19.81 -15.93
N MET A 372 16.36 -18.56 -15.68
CA MET A 372 14.99 -18.08 -15.81
C MET A 372 14.64 -17.81 -17.28
N THR A 373 13.35 -17.91 -17.60
CA THR A 373 12.79 -17.55 -18.91
C THR A 373 11.67 -16.55 -18.71
N LEU A 374 11.80 -15.37 -19.30
CA LEU A 374 10.70 -14.40 -19.38
C LEU A 374 10.04 -14.54 -20.76
N GLU A 375 8.76 -14.89 -20.75
CA GLU A 375 7.89 -14.92 -21.92
C GLU A 375 7.00 -13.68 -21.94
N MET A 376 6.94 -12.98 -23.07
CA MET A 376 6.09 -11.80 -23.30
C MET A 376 5.21 -12.06 -24.50
N ARG A 377 3.90 -11.92 -24.33
CA ARG A 377 2.89 -12.19 -25.35
C ARG A 377 1.84 -11.11 -25.40
N VAL A 378 1.61 -10.55 -26.57
CA VAL A 378 0.46 -9.66 -26.80
C VAL A 378 -0.74 -10.48 -27.29
N THR A 379 -1.88 -10.18 -26.70
CA THR A 379 -3.15 -10.85 -26.98
C THR A 379 -4.25 -9.78 -26.99
N ASP A 380 -5.23 -9.90 -27.89
CA ASP A 380 -6.41 -9.04 -27.81
C ASP A 380 -7.38 -9.52 -26.72
N PHE A 381 -8.40 -8.72 -26.47
CA PHE A 381 -9.35 -9.01 -25.39
C PHE A 381 -10.23 -10.25 -25.64
N ASP A 382 -10.28 -10.73 -26.88
CA ASP A 382 -10.99 -11.97 -27.28
C ASP A 382 -10.07 -13.21 -27.26
N GLY A 383 -8.80 -13.05 -26.85
CA GLY A 383 -7.86 -14.14 -26.70
C GLY A 383 -7.05 -14.47 -27.96
N LYS A 384 -7.17 -13.68 -29.05
CA LYS A 384 -6.40 -13.88 -30.27
C LYS A 384 -4.99 -13.30 -30.10
N LYS A 385 -4.00 -14.14 -30.32
CA LYS A 385 -2.58 -13.79 -30.21
C LYS A 385 -2.20 -12.78 -31.31
N GLN A 386 -1.47 -11.72 -30.92
CA GLN A 386 -0.93 -10.71 -31.79
C GLN A 386 0.59 -10.90 -31.96
N GLY A 387 1.01 -11.34 -33.14
CA GLY A 387 2.42 -11.64 -33.40
C GLY A 387 2.96 -12.89 -32.70
N LYS A 388 4.29 -13.06 -32.72
CA LYS A 388 5.00 -14.15 -32.04
C LYS A 388 5.38 -13.72 -30.64
N PRO A 389 5.34 -14.62 -29.62
CA PRO A 389 5.86 -14.30 -28.29
C PRO A 389 7.36 -14.05 -28.34
N ILE A 390 7.84 -13.12 -27.51
CA ILE A 390 9.28 -12.97 -27.26
C ILE A 390 9.63 -13.79 -26.00
N GLN A 391 10.74 -14.49 -26.09
CA GLN A 391 11.34 -15.22 -24.97
C GLN A 391 12.75 -14.72 -24.73
N LEU A 392 13.01 -14.25 -23.52
CA LEU A 392 14.36 -13.94 -23.05
C LEU A 392 14.83 -15.09 -22.19
N LYS A 393 15.86 -15.80 -22.64
CA LYS A 393 16.48 -16.96 -21.96
C LYS A 393 17.91 -17.22 -22.42
N PRO A 394 18.84 -17.69 -21.57
CA PRO A 394 18.65 -17.77 -20.11
C PRO A 394 18.75 -16.37 -19.47
N LEU A 395 17.97 -16.11 -18.43
CA LEU A 395 18.10 -14.93 -17.59
C LEU A 395 18.65 -15.31 -16.22
N ALA A 396 19.46 -14.44 -15.63
CA ALA A 396 19.82 -14.46 -14.23
C ALA A 396 19.20 -13.24 -13.53
N ILE A 397 18.56 -13.46 -12.39
CA ILE A 397 18.01 -12.40 -11.54
C ILE A 397 18.88 -12.34 -10.29
N PRO A 398 19.74 -11.33 -10.15
CA PRO A 398 20.63 -11.22 -8.99
C PRO A 398 19.84 -11.09 -7.68
N ALA A 399 20.48 -11.50 -6.60
CA ALA A 399 19.95 -11.31 -5.25
C ALA A 399 19.68 -9.82 -4.97
N ASN A 400 18.60 -9.53 -4.27
CA ASN A 400 18.25 -8.18 -3.81
C ASN A 400 18.40 -7.08 -4.88
N SER A 401 17.86 -7.30 -6.08
CA SER A 401 18.12 -6.46 -7.25
C SER A 401 16.87 -5.93 -7.93
N SER A 402 17.06 -4.91 -8.76
CA SER A 402 16.12 -4.42 -9.77
C SER A 402 16.87 -4.18 -11.07
N GLN A 403 16.43 -4.81 -12.15
CA GLN A 403 17.08 -4.71 -13.46
C GLN A 403 16.07 -4.53 -14.58
N CYS A 404 16.33 -3.57 -15.48
CA CYS A 404 15.63 -3.47 -16.76
C CYS A 404 16.17 -4.55 -17.69
N VAL A 405 15.41 -5.61 -17.94
CA VAL A 405 15.82 -6.76 -18.75
C VAL A 405 15.42 -6.62 -20.23
N TYR A 406 14.43 -5.76 -20.51
CA TYR A 406 13.98 -5.54 -21.87
C TYR A 406 13.39 -4.13 -22.05
N ARG A 407 13.62 -3.55 -23.21
CA ARG A 407 13.04 -2.27 -23.63
C ARG A 407 12.57 -2.38 -25.06
N MET A 408 11.36 -1.85 -25.34
CA MET A 408 10.76 -1.88 -26.66
C MET A 408 9.94 -0.63 -26.93
N LYS A 409 9.82 -0.24 -28.19
CA LYS A 409 8.82 0.75 -28.62
C LYS A 409 7.46 0.04 -28.73
N VAL A 410 6.42 0.62 -28.16
CA VAL A 410 5.06 0.06 -28.20
C VAL A 410 4.58 -0.14 -29.65
N GLU A 411 4.90 0.80 -30.54
CA GLU A 411 4.56 0.72 -31.97
C GLU A 411 5.12 -0.50 -32.68
N SER A 412 6.23 -1.08 -32.20
CA SER A 412 6.79 -2.30 -32.81
C SER A 412 5.90 -3.54 -32.63
N TRP A 413 4.94 -3.48 -31.70
CA TRP A 413 3.98 -4.55 -31.42
C TRP A 413 2.57 -4.18 -31.81
N LEU A 414 2.17 -2.95 -31.53
CA LEU A 414 0.84 -2.42 -31.76
C LEU A 414 0.96 -1.08 -32.50
N SER A 415 0.82 -1.16 -33.83
CA SER A 415 1.11 -0.06 -34.75
C SER A 415 0.10 1.09 -34.67
N SER A 416 -1.06 0.88 -34.07
CA SER A 416 -2.08 1.92 -33.94
C SER A 416 -2.60 2.08 -32.50
N LYS A 417 -3.05 3.30 -32.19
CA LYS A 417 -3.72 3.57 -30.91
C LYS A 417 -4.97 2.69 -30.72
N GLU A 418 -5.68 2.35 -31.79
CA GLU A 418 -6.85 1.51 -31.75
C GLU A 418 -6.49 0.07 -31.29
N GLN A 419 -5.42 -0.51 -31.85
CA GLN A 419 -4.93 -1.81 -31.38
C GLN A 419 -4.54 -1.79 -29.89
N GLN A 420 -3.94 -0.69 -29.41
CA GLN A 420 -3.57 -0.52 -28.02
C GLN A 420 -4.76 -0.47 -27.05
N ARG A 421 -5.96 -0.14 -27.55
CA ARG A 421 -7.21 -0.11 -26.79
C ARG A 421 -7.89 -1.48 -26.67
N HIS A 422 -7.48 -2.45 -27.49
CA HIS A 422 -8.06 -3.81 -27.55
C HIS A 422 -7.12 -4.92 -27.10
N CYS A 423 -5.85 -4.57 -26.76
CA CYS A 423 -4.82 -5.56 -26.47
C CYS A 423 -4.21 -5.38 -25.08
N PHE A 424 -3.68 -6.47 -24.56
CA PHE A 424 -2.83 -6.48 -23.38
C PHE A 424 -1.57 -7.31 -23.64
N MET A 425 -0.52 -7.06 -22.85
CA MET A 425 0.66 -7.91 -22.83
C MET A 425 0.65 -8.76 -21.57
N GLN A 426 0.69 -10.07 -21.74
CA GLN A 426 0.94 -11.02 -20.65
C GLN A 426 2.43 -11.28 -20.56
N LEU A 427 2.98 -11.16 -19.33
CA LEU A 427 4.38 -11.43 -19.02
C LEU A 427 4.42 -12.56 -18.00
N THR A 428 5.16 -13.63 -18.31
CA THR A 428 5.28 -14.82 -17.46
C THR A 428 6.74 -15.17 -17.27
N LEU A 429 7.20 -15.19 -16.03
CA LEU A 429 8.54 -15.62 -15.65
C LEU A 429 8.49 -17.07 -15.19
N LYS A 430 9.33 -17.92 -15.80
CA LYS A 430 9.39 -19.34 -15.51
C LYS A 430 10.79 -19.74 -15.02
N ASP A 431 10.84 -20.71 -14.11
CA ASP A 431 12.08 -21.34 -13.68
C ASP A 431 12.61 -22.33 -14.74
N LYS A 432 13.78 -22.94 -14.46
CA LYS A 432 14.40 -23.95 -15.33
C LYS A 432 13.54 -25.20 -15.58
N SER A 433 12.58 -25.47 -14.69
CA SER A 433 11.66 -26.60 -14.79
C SER A 433 10.37 -26.24 -15.53
N GLY A 434 10.21 -24.97 -15.92
CA GLY A 434 9.02 -24.45 -16.60
C GLY A 434 7.88 -24.02 -15.67
N ASN A 435 8.07 -24.04 -14.35
CA ASN A 435 7.07 -23.56 -13.40
C ASN A 435 6.99 -22.04 -13.44
N THR A 436 5.76 -21.50 -13.38
CA THR A 436 5.55 -20.06 -13.27
C THR A 436 5.98 -19.56 -11.90
N VAL A 437 6.91 -18.60 -11.88
CA VAL A 437 7.45 -17.94 -10.68
C VAL A 437 6.76 -16.59 -10.44
N ALA A 438 6.50 -15.84 -11.50
CA ALA A 438 5.77 -14.58 -11.47
C ALA A 438 5.02 -14.36 -12.78
N GLU A 439 3.91 -13.66 -12.71
CA GLU A 439 3.14 -13.25 -13.88
C GLU A 439 2.51 -11.87 -13.65
N THR A 440 2.33 -11.12 -14.73
CA THR A 440 1.61 -9.85 -14.70
C THR A 440 1.04 -9.53 -16.08
N VAL A 441 0.10 -8.58 -16.10
CA VAL A 441 -0.51 -8.07 -17.32
C VAL A 441 -0.21 -6.58 -17.44
N HIS A 442 0.09 -6.13 -18.65
CA HIS A 442 0.24 -4.71 -18.96
C HIS A 442 -0.80 -4.28 -19.99
N PHE A 443 -1.52 -3.19 -19.69
CA PHE A 443 -2.44 -2.51 -20.59
C PHE A 443 -1.76 -1.27 -21.15
N PHE A 444 -1.90 -1.04 -22.45
CA PHE A 444 -1.22 0.03 -23.15
C PHE A 444 -1.94 1.39 -23.06
N ARG A 445 -3.13 1.42 -22.48
CA ARG A 445 -3.99 2.60 -22.30
C ARG A 445 -4.61 2.61 -20.91
N LYS A 446 -5.04 3.79 -20.47
CA LYS A 446 -5.82 3.95 -19.24
C LYS A 446 -7.13 3.17 -19.33
N THR A 447 -7.63 2.72 -18.21
CA THR A 447 -8.83 1.83 -18.17
C THR A 447 -10.03 2.45 -18.87
N LYS A 448 -10.27 3.76 -18.77
CA LYS A 448 -11.36 4.45 -19.47
C LYS A 448 -11.26 4.41 -21.00
N ASP A 449 -10.06 4.25 -21.53
CA ASP A 449 -9.79 4.25 -22.96
C ASP A 449 -9.81 2.84 -23.56
N LEU A 450 -9.89 1.79 -22.72
CA LEU A 450 -9.93 0.41 -23.16
C LEU A 450 -11.33 0.06 -23.71
N LEU A 451 -11.35 -0.65 -24.81
CA LEU A 451 -12.59 -1.17 -25.43
C LEU A 451 -12.89 -2.57 -24.87
N LEU A 452 -13.18 -2.63 -23.57
CA LEU A 452 -13.46 -3.87 -22.86
C LEU A 452 -14.72 -4.55 -23.39
N PRO A 453 -14.67 -5.87 -23.67
CA PRO A 453 -15.81 -6.61 -24.19
C PRO A 453 -16.92 -6.76 -23.14
N LYS A 454 -18.18 -6.76 -23.57
CA LYS A 454 -19.31 -7.20 -22.75
C LYS A 454 -19.28 -8.73 -22.66
N THR A 455 -19.21 -9.25 -21.45
CA THR A 455 -19.16 -10.71 -21.24
C THR A 455 -19.74 -11.07 -19.88
N THR A 456 -20.05 -12.34 -19.71
CA THR A 456 -20.48 -12.91 -18.43
C THR A 456 -19.41 -13.87 -17.93
N VAL A 457 -19.04 -13.74 -16.67
CA VAL A 457 -18.13 -14.67 -15.99
C VAL A 457 -18.91 -15.91 -15.59
N SER A 458 -18.52 -17.08 -16.11
CA SER A 458 -19.06 -18.35 -15.61
C SER A 458 -18.39 -18.71 -14.29
N CYS A 459 -19.20 -19.13 -13.31
CA CYS A 459 -18.74 -19.51 -11.99
C CYS A 459 -19.24 -20.90 -11.61
N LYS A 460 -18.33 -21.79 -11.21
CA LYS A 460 -18.68 -23.06 -10.58
C LYS A 460 -18.33 -22.97 -9.10
N ILE A 461 -19.29 -23.36 -8.26
CA ILE A 461 -19.18 -23.25 -6.80
C ILE A 461 -19.10 -24.66 -6.21
N LYS A 462 -18.12 -24.87 -5.31
CA LYS A 462 -18.04 -26.02 -4.40
C LYS A 462 -17.98 -25.51 -2.98
N GLN A 463 -18.94 -25.91 -2.16
CA GLN A 463 -19.07 -25.42 -0.79
C GLN A 463 -19.06 -26.55 0.23
N LYS A 464 -18.35 -26.33 1.31
CA LYS A 464 -18.34 -27.15 2.54
C LYS A 464 -18.29 -26.21 3.74
N ASP A 465 -18.47 -26.76 4.96
CA ASP A 465 -18.41 -25.95 6.17
C ASP A 465 -17.10 -25.17 6.26
N GLY A 466 -17.22 -23.87 6.46
CA GLY A 466 -16.11 -22.94 6.58
C GLY A 466 -15.42 -22.53 5.26
N VAL A 467 -15.73 -23.17 4.11
CA VAL A 467 -14.98 -22.95 2.87
C VAL A 467 -15.90 -22.98 1.64
N CYS A 468 -15.71 -21.98 0.76
CA CYS A 468 -16.32 -21.94 -0.56
C CYS A 468 -15.21 -21.81 -1.64
N GLU A 469 -15.14 -22.74 -2.58
CA GLU A 469 -14.24 -22.72 -3.73
C GLU A 469 -15.00 -22.29 -4.98
N LEU A 470 -14.53 -21.21 -5.61
CA LEU A 470 -15.08 -20.68 -6.86
C LEU A 470 -14.11 -20.98 -8.00
N THR A 471 -14.60 -21.53 -9.11
CA THR A 471 -13.83 -21.65 -10.35
C THR A 471 -14.46 -20.74 -11.39
N LEU A 472 -13.73 -19.68 -11.76
CA LEU A 472 -14.15 -18.65 -12.70
C LEU A 472 -13.55 -18.89 -14.08
N LEU A 473 -14.33 -18.58 -15.12
CA LEU A 473 -13.92 -18.68 -16.53
C LEU A 473 -14.66 -17.64 -17.37
N SER A 474 -13.95 -16.97 -18.29
CA SER A 474 -14.53 -16.10 -19.30
C SER A 474 -13.94 -16.40 -20.69
N PRO A 475 -14.72 -16.29 -21.79
CA PRO A 475 -14.20 -16.43 -23.14
C PRO A 475 -13.30 -15.25 -23.56
N CYS A 476 -13.44 -14.09 -22.94
CA CYS A 476 -12.67 -12.89 -23.22
C CYS A 476 -12.14 -12.25 -21.93
N LEU A 477 -11.30 -11.22 -22.05
CA LEU A 477 -10.74 -10.50 -20.92
C LEU A 477 -11.84 -9.89 -20.04
N VAL A 478 -11.74 -10.12 -18.74
CA VAL A 478 -12.53 -9.45 -17.71
C VAL A 478 -11.60 -8.73 -16.75
N LYS A 479 -11.72 -7.41 -16.70
CA LYS A 479 -10.80 -6.56 -15.95
C LYS A 479 -11.31 -6.24 -14.54
N ASP A 480 -10.41 -6.36 -13.56
CA ASP A 480 -10.63 -6.02 -12.13
C ASP A 480 -11.84 -6.76 -11.53
N VAL A 481 -11.88 -8.08 -11.68
CA VAL A 481 -12.95 -8.94 -11.12
C VAL A 481 -13.01 -8.76 -9.60
N PHE A 482 -14.20 -8.38 -9.12
CA PHE A 482 -14.53 -8.26 -7.71
C PHE A 482 -15.56 -9.32 -7.32
N ILE A 483 -15.21 -10.12 -6.33
CA ILE A 483 -16.08 -11.14 -5.74
C ILE A 483 -16.57 -10.58 -4.40
N GLU A 484 -17.87 -10.41 -4.27
CA GLU A 484 -18.50 -9.87 -3.08
C GLU A 484 -19.41 -10.91 -2.41
N ILE A 485 -19.33 -10.99 -1.08
CA ILE A 485 -20.24 -11.75 -0.21
C ILE A 485 -20.62 -10.89 1.00
N PRO A 486 -21.83 -11.04 1.57
CA PRO A 486 -22.28 -10.21 2.69
C PRO A 486 -21.74 -10.66 4.05
N LEU A 487 -20.57 -11.30 4.10
CA LEU A 487 -19.95 -11.79 5.33
C LEU A 487 -18.78 -10.90 5.73
N GLN A 488 -18.85 -10.29 6.91
CA GLN A 488 -17.75 -9.49 7.44
C GLN A 488 -16.56 -10.39 7.83
N GLY A 489 -15.34 -9.90 7.55
CA GLY A 489 -14.11 -10.61 7.88
C GLY A 489 -13.89 -11.91 7.09
N ALA A 490 -14.68 -12.19 6.05
CA ALA A 490 -14.44 -13.31 5.16
C ALA A 490 -13.13 -13.12 4.39
N ARG A 491 -12.37 -14.20 4.23
CA ARG A 491 -11.06 -14.17 3.59
C ARG A 491 -11.12 -14.78 2.21
N PHE A 492 -10.52 -14.10 1.26
CA PHE A 492 -10.40 -14.57 -0.13
C PHE A 492 -8.92 -14.87 -0.43
N SER A 493 -8.65 -15.98 -1.09
CA SER A 493 -7.28 -16.27 -1.55
C SER A 493 -6.78 -15.25 -2.56
N ASP A 494 -7.71 -14.67 -3.34
CA ASP A 494 -7.47 -13.58 -4.29
C ASP A 494 -8.77 -12.81 -4.57
N ASN A 495 -8.66 -11.51 -4.92
CA ASN A 495 -9.76 -10.66 -5.37
C ASN A 495 -9.19 -9.47 -6.16
N PHE A 496 -10.03 -8.68 -6.84
CA PHE A 496 -9.62 -7.54 -7.66
C PHE A 496 -8.49 -7.90 -8.64
N PHE A 497 -8.73 -8.91 -9.47
CA PHE A 497 -7.78 -9.44 -10.44
C PHE A 497 -8.34 -9.41 -11.87
N ASP A 498 -7.47 -9.49 -12.87
CA ASP A 498 -7.87 -9.66 -14.26
C ASP A 498 -8.05 -11.15 -14.56
N LEU A 499 -9.15 -11.52 -15.22
CA LEU A 499 -9.42 -12.88 -15.70
C LEU A 499 -9.14 -12.92 -17.20
N LEU A 500 -8.12 -13.69 -17.59
CA LEU A 500 -7.67 -13.75 -18.98
C LEU A 500 -8.56 -14.65 -19.83
N PRO A 501 -8.62 -14.42 -21.16
CA PRO A 501 -9.46 -15.20 -22.07
C PRO A 501 -9.17 -16.70 -22.02
N GLY A 502 -10.17 -17.50 -21.67
CA GLY A 502 -10.07 -18.97 -21.61
C GLY A 502 -9.31 -19.51 -20.40
N GLU A 503 -8.78 -18.66 -19.53
CA GLU A 503 -8.11 -19.07 -18.30
C GLU A 503 -9.10 -19.41 -17.19
N ARG A 504 -8.80 -20.46 -16.43
CA ARG A 504 -9.54 -20.84 -15.24
C ARG A 504 -8.87 -20.27 -14.01
N LYS A 505 -9.58 -19.43 -13.26
CA LYS A 505 -9.11 -18.89 -11.98
C LYS A 505 -9.89 -19.53 -10.83
N THR A 506 -9.18 -20.12 -9.88
CA THR A 506 -9.78 -20.63 -8.64
C THR A 506 -9.58 -19.64 -7.52
N VAL A 507 -10.66 -19.29 -6.83
CA VAL A 507 -10.65 -18.46 -5.61
C VAL A 507 -11.25 -19.26 -4.47
N VAL A 508 -10.55 -19.30 -3.35
CA VAL A 508 -11.01 -19.93 -2.12
C VAL A 508 -11.45 -18.84 -1.14
N ILE A 509 -12.69 -18.95 -0.66
CA ILE A 509 -13.26 -18.07 0.35
C ILE A 509 -13.38 -18.86 1.66
N THR A 510 -12.93 -18.31 2.76
CA THR A 510 -13.04 -18.92 4.09
C THR A 510 -13.77 -18.01 5.07
N SER A 511 -14.72 -18.56 5.79
CA SER A 511 -15.43 -17.92 6.89
C SER A 511 -16.14 -18.99 7.74
N PRO A 512 -16.14 -18.90 9.07
CA PRO A 512 -16.90 -19.83 9.92
C PRO A 512 -18.42 -19.76 9.69
N GLN A 513 -18.90 -18.71 9.02
CA GLN A 513 -20.31 -18.51 8.68
C GLN A 513 -20.74 -19.26 7.42
N ILE A 514 -19.82 -19.78 6.61
CA ILE A 514 -20.14 -20.60 5.42
C ILE A 514 -20.57 -21.99 5.88
N LYS A 515 -21.76 -22.43 5.48
CA LYS A 515 -22.31 -23.75 5.80
C LYS A 515 -22.56 -24.56 4.55
N LYS A 516 -22.27 -25.86 4.61
CA LYS A 516 -22.56 -26.79 3.51
C LYS A 516 -24.08 -26.86 3.24
N GLY A 517 -24.46 -26.65 1.98
CA GLY A 517 -25.85 -26.75 1.53
C GLY A 517 -26.70 -25.49 1.76
N GLU A 518 -26.17 -24.46 2.38
CA GLU A 518 -26.81 -23.14 2.45
C GLU A 518 -26.37 -22.31 1.23
N GLU A 519 -27.29 -21.52 0.65
CA GLU A 519 -26.96 -20.60 -0.43
C GLU A 519 -26.11 -19.46 0.10
N LEU A 520 -24.92 -19.27 -0.49
CA LEU A 520 -24.08 -18.11 -0.22
C LEU A 520 -24.42 -17.02 -1.24
N PRO A 521 -25.03 -15.89 -0.82
CA PRO A 521 -25.25 -14.77 -1.72
C PRO A 521 -23.91 -14.26 -2.25
N LEU A 522 -23.65 -14.47 -3.54
CA LEU A 522 -22.39 -14.17 -4.21
C LEU A 522 -22.65 -13.26 -5.39
N THR A 523 -21.92 -12.16 -5.45
CA THR A 523 -21.90 -11.27 -6.62
C THR A 523 -20.52 -11.26 -7.23
N ILE A 524 -20.43 -11.32 -8.55
CA ILE A 524 -19.19 -11.14 -9.31
C ILE A 524 -19.38 -9.91 -10.17
N LYS A 525 -18.56 -8.91 -9.94
CA LYS A 525 -18.59 -7.60 -10.63
C LYS A 525 -17.27 -7.37 -11.36
N HIS A 526 -17.29 -6.59 -12.45
CA HIS A 526 -16.08 -6.15 -13.15
C HIS A 526 -16.26 -4.78 -13.80
N ILE A 527 -15.16 -4.14 -14.19
CA ILE A 527 -15.16 -2.74 -14.67
C ILE A 527 -16.14 -2.51 -15.82
N ARG A 528 -16.26 -3.43 -16.78
CA ARG A 528 -17.14 -3.23 -17.95
C ARG A 528 -18.63 -3.15 -17.60
N GLU A 529 -19.06 -3.74 -16.48
CA GLU A 529 -20.44 -3.69 -16.01
C GLU A 529 -20.83 -2.31 -15.44
N THR A 530 -19.86 -1.50 -15.05
CA THR A 530 -20.08 -0.15 -14.53
C THR A 530 -20.25 0.90 -15.65
N TYR A 531 -20.10 0.49 -16.93
CA TYR A 531 -20.27 1.37 -18.07
C TYR A 531 -21.74 1.33 -18.53
N ASN A 532 -22.31 2.47 -18.80
CA ASN A 532 -23.67 2.61 -19.35
C ASN A 532 -23.73 2.24 -20.84
#